data_890d8962ddf7068efc55934e78a1b7a5
#
_entry.id   890d8962ddf7068efc55934e78a1b7a5
#
_cell.length_a   1.000
_cell.length_b   1.000
_cell.length_c   1.000
_cell.angle_alpha   90.00
_cell.angle_beta   90.00
_cell.angle_gamma   90.00
#
_symmetry.space_group_name_H-M   'P 1'
#
loop_
_entity.id
_entity.type
_entity.pdbx_description
1 polymer ?
#
loop_
_entity_poly.entity_id
_entity_poly.type
_entity_poly.pdbx_seq_one_letter_code
_entity_poly.pdbx_strand_id
1 'polypeptide(L)'
;TISDSYFVNNAGRWGGAISASGYLIAGDDVNTLTVSGSTFKENGGLYGAGIFVAGSDFTVSDCVFDKNTAFGKGNMTPNNNNGAAIVVTDTGKDITGAITGSNFTNNKAQYGGAIYICEGNIAISDSLFENNSADVEGGAIDIDSAINNPIVTVENSKFVNNTPQAIHNS
;
A
#
# COMPACT_ATOMS: atom_id res chain seq x y z
N THR A 1 -10.80 -7.94 -11.30
CA THR A 1 -11.04 -8.66 -10.03
C THR A 1 -10.07 -9.82 -9.91
N ILE A 2 -9.52 -10.01 -8.72
CA ILE A 2 -8.58 -11.08 -8.36
C ILE A 2 -9.08 -11.69 -7.04
N SER A 3 -9.22 -13.01 -6.97
CA SER A 3 -9.65 -13.70 -5.75
C SER A 3 -8.84 -14.96 -5.50
N ASP A 4 -8.74 -15.34 -4.24
CA ASP A 4 -8.19 -16.62 -3.77
C ASP A 4 -6.85 -17.00 -4.43
N SER A 5 -5.99 -16.00 -4.61
CA SER A 5 -4.77 -16.12 -5.42
C SER A 5 -3.51 -15.98 -4.56
N TYR A 6 -2.40 -16.57 -5.04
CA TYR A 6 -1.10 -16.51 -4.36
C TYR A 6 -0.07 -15.79 -5.20
N PHE A 7 0.53 -14.74 -4.64
CA PHE A 7 1.61 -13.96 -5.23
C PHE A 7 2.85 -14.09 -4.33
N VAL A 8 3.82 -14.88 -4.75
CA VAL A 8 4.99 -15.20 -3.92
C VAL A 8 6.27 -14.95 -4.69
N ASN A 9 7.24 -14.25 -4.07
CA ASN A 9 8.55 -13.94 -4.66
C ASN A 9 8.49 -13.22 -6.01
N ASN A 10 7.47 -12.39 -6.24
CA ASN A 10 7.42 -11.55 -7.43
C ASN A 10 8.22 -10.27 -7.19
N ALA A 11 8.79 -9.72 -8.26
CA ALA A 11 9.55 -8.49 -8.18
C ALA A 11 9.21 -7.54 -9.34
N GLY A 12 9.03 -6.26 -9.00
CA GLY A 12 8.72 -5.23 -9.97
C GLY A 12 9.15 -3.85 -9.49
N ARG A 13 9.20 -2.88 -10.39
CA ARG A 13 9.46 -1.49 -10.01
C ARG A 13 8.22 -0.87 -9.38
N TRP A 14 7.08 -1.07 -10.01
CA TRP A 14 5.76 -0.57 -9.64
C TRP A 14 4.87 -1.78 -9.40
N GLY A 15 4.54 -2.11 -8.15
CA GLY A 15 3.85 -3.32 -7.81
C GLY A 15 4.68 -4.58 -8.06
N GLY A 16 5.29 -5.14 -7.03
CA GLY A 16 6.02 -6.39 -7.19
C GLY A 16 5.14 -7.53 -7.69
N ALA A 17 3.90 -7.59 -7.17
CA ALA A 17 2.92 -8.58 -7.60
C ALA A 17 1.85 -7.97 -8.52
N ILE A 18 1.25 -6.83 -8.15
CA ILE A 18 0.18 -6.19 -8.93
C ILE A 18 0.49 -4.71 -9.11
N SER A 19 0.35 -4.21 -10.32
CA SER A 19 0.34 -2.79 -10.64
C SER A 19 -1.00 -2.42 -11.29
N ALA A 20 -1.77 -1.56 -10.61
CA ALA A 20 -3.00 -0.98 -11.11
C ALA A 20 -2.78 0.51 -11.36
N SER A 21 -2.48 0.86 -12.60
CA SER A 21 -2.28 2.25 -12.99
C SER A 21 -3.33 2.68 -14.01
N GLY A 22 -4.14 3.66 -13.62
CA GLY A 22 -5.04 4.37 -14.51
C GLY A 22 -4.40 5.65 -15.01
N TYR A 23 -3.59 5.59 -16.08
CA TYR A 23 -3.21 6.81 -16.80
C TYR A 23 -4.41 7.25 -17.63
N LEU A 24 -4.98 8.39 -17.32
CA LEU A 24 -6.19 8.82 -17.96
C LEU A 24 -5.95 9.93 -18.94
N ILE A 25 -6.51 9.73 -20.09
CA ILE A 25 -6.92 10.81 -20.98
C ILE A 25 -8.13 11.49 -20.31
N ALA A 26 -8.19 12.80 -20.35
CA ALA A 26 -9.27 13.56 -19.70
C ALA A 26 -10.65 13.05 -20.19
N GLY A 27 -11.47 12.58 -19.25
CA GLY A 27 -12.83 12.10 -19.52
C GLY A 27 -13.04 10.60 -19.37
N ASP A 28 -12.02 9.81 -19.10
CA ASP A 28 -12.18 8.36 -18.91
C ASP A 28 -12.66 8.03 -17.48
N ASP A 29 -13.42 6.94 -17.37
CA ASP A 29 -13.85 6.38 -16.10
C ASP A 29 -12.65 5.90 -15.26
N VAL A 30 -12.77 5.99 -13.95
CA VAL A 30 -11.75 5.48 -13.03
C VAL A 30 -11.77 3.95 -13.09
N ASN A 31 -10.62 3.35 -13.34
CA ASN A 31 -10.48 1.90 -13.28
C ASN A 31 -10.70 1.40 -11.84
N THR A 32 -11.17 0.17 -11.69
CA THR A 32 -11.38 -0.43 -10.37
C THR A 32 -10.56 -1.72 -10.23
N LEU A 33 -9.76 -1.79 -9.16
CA LEU A 33 -9.08 -3.01 -8.74
C LEU A 33 -9.81 -3.63 -7.56
N THR A 34 -10.25 -4.87 -7.69
CA THR A 34 -10.79 -5.66 -6.57
C THR A 34 -9.90 -6.87 -6.31
N VAL A 35 -9.44 -7.03 -5.06
CA VAL A 35 -8.61 -8.15 -4.61
C VAL A 35 -9.20 -8.72 -3.33
N SER A 36 -9.48 -10.02 -3.29
CA SER A 36 -10.04 -10.68 -2.11
C SER A 36 -9.42 -12.04 -1.83
N GLY A 37 -9.39 -12.46 -0.56
CA GLY A 37 -8.98 -13.81 -0.14
C GLY A 37 -7.57 -14.21 -0.59
N SER A 38 -6.73 -13.26 -0.93
CA SER A 38 -5.46 -13.51 -1.63
C SER A 38 -4.24 -13.31 -0.73
N THR A 39 -3.15 -14.00 -1.04
CA THR A 39 -1.90 -13.93 -0.28
C THR A 39 -0.78 -13.32 -1.11
N PHE A 40 -0.12 -12.32 -0.53
CA PHE A 40 1.05 -11.62 -1.08
C PHE A 40 2.23 -11.86 -0.14
N LYS A 41 3.18 -12.68 -0.54
CA LYS A 41 4.28 -13.09 0.33
C LYS A 41 5.64 -12.89 -0.32
N GLU A 42 6.56 -12.29 0.45
CA GLU A 42 7.95 -12.15 0.03
C GLU A 42 8.12 -11.46 -1.34
N ASN A 43 7.16 -10.59 -1.72
CA ASN A 43 7.28 -9.83 -2.95
C ASN A 43 8.20 -8.63 -2.73
N GLY A 44 8.86 -8.20 -3.80
CA GLY A 44 9.80 -7.10 -3.80
C GLY A 44 9.45 -6.00 -4.81
N GLY A 45 9.65 -4.74 -4.43
CA GLY A 45 9.38 -3.62 -5.33
C GLY A 45 10.08 -2.34 -4.89
N LEU A 46 10.08 -1.31 -5.74
CA LEU A 46 10.45 0.04 -5.30
C LEU A 46 9.24 0.74 -4.67
N TYR A 47 8.06 0.49 -5.23
CA TYR A 47 6.78 1.05 -4.80
C TYR A 47 5.77 -0.08 -4.74
N GLY A 48 5.18 -0.34 -3.57
CA GLY A 48 4.17 -1.37 -3.39
C GLY A 48 4.67 -2.75 -3.80
N ALA A 49 5.48 -3.39 -2.99
CA ALA A 49 5.97 -4.72 -3.34
C ALA A 49 4.84 -5.74 -3.54
N GLY A 50 3.74 -5.61 -2.78
CA GLY A 50 2.51 -6.34 -3.05
C GLY A 50 1.71 -5.68 -4.17
N ILE A 51 1.07 -4.54 -3.89
CA ILE A 51 0.16 -3.84 -4.80
C ILE A 51 0.59 -2.37 -4.93
N PHE A 52 0.67 -1.91 -6.16
CA PHE A 52 0.79 -0.50 -6.50
C PHE A 52 -0.51 -0.02 -7.13
N VAL A 53 -1.08 1.05 -6.56
CA VAL A 53 -2.30 1.70 -7.06
C VAL A 53 -2.00 3.14 -7.42
N ALA A 54 -2.32 3.53 -8.65
CA ALA A 54 -2.18 4.89 -9.15
C ALA A 54 -3.37 5.25 -10.05
N GLY A 55 -4.23 6.18 -9.60
CA GLY A 55 -5.39 6.64 -10.37
C GLY A 55 -6.46 5.57 -10.62
N SER A 56 -6.63 4.65 -9.68
CA SER A 56 -7.66 3.60 -9.76
C SER A 56 -8.36 3.48 -8.41
N ASP A 57 -9.67 3.34 -8.43
CA ASP A 57 -10.40 2.91 -7.24
C ASP A 57 -10.01 1.49 -6.87
N PHE A 58 -10.03 1.15 -5.58
CA PHE A 58 -9.64 -0.20 -5.20
C PHE A 58 -10.37 -0.72 -3.96
N THR A 59 -10.49 -2.04 -3.91
CA THR A 59 -10.93 -2.78 -2.73
C THR A 59 -10.00 -3.95 -2.49
N VAL A 60 -9.48 -4.05 -1.26
CA VAL A 60 -8.66 -5.17 -0.79
C VAL A 60 -9.35 -5.76 0.44
N SER A 61 -9.79 -7.01 0.38
CA SER A 61 -10.49 -7.65 1.48
C SER A 61 -9.96 -9.05 1.79
N ASP A 62 -9.91 -9.38 3.08
CA ASP A 62 -9.56 -10.73 3.55
C ASP A 62 -8.22 -11.24 3.00
N CYS A 63 -7.26 -10.33 2.81
CA CYS A 63 -5.96 -10.62 2.21
C CYS A 63 -4.85 -10.73 3.26
N VAL A 64 -3.80 -11.47 2.92
CA VAL A 64 -2.59 -11.59 3.72
C VAL A 64 -1.40 -10.99 2.98
N PHE A 65 -0.71 -10.05 3.64
CA PHE A 65 0.52 -9.44 3.15
C PHE A 65 1.65 -9.75 4.14
N ASP A 66 2.51 -10.71 3.81
CA ASP A 66 3.59 -11.14 4.72
C ASP A 66 4.97 -10.98 4.08
N LYS A 67 5.88 -10.32 4.80
CA LYS A 67 7.30 -10.15 4.41
C LYS A 67 7.52 -9.50 3.04
N ASN A 68 6.60 -8.67 2.59
CA ASN A 68 6.86 -7.89 1.40
C ASN A 68 7.85 -6.77 1.71
N THR A 69 8.74 -6.46 0.78
CA THR A 69 9.81 -5.50 1.01
C THR A 69 9.88 -4.48 -0.12
N ALA A 70 9.65 -3.22 0.21
CA ALA A 70 9.98 -2.13 -0.70
C ALA A 70 11.47 -1.80 -0.55
N PHE A 71 12.25 -2.10 -1.59
CA PHE A 71 13.68 -1.88 -1.57
C PHE A 71 14.13 -1.07 -2.79
N GLY A 72 14.92 -0.04 -2.56
CA GLY A 72 15.64 0.70 -3.58
C GLY A 72 17.11 0.81 -3.22
N LYS A 73 17.95 0.17 -3.99
CA LYS A 73 19.35 0.53 -4.06
C LYS A 73 19.55 1.37 -5.34
N GLY A 74 19.60 2.67 -5.17
CA GLY A 74 19.95 3.55 -6.29
C GLY A 74 19.72 5.01 -5.91
N ASN A 75 20.60 5.89 -6.38
CA ASN A 75 20.51 7.35 -6.26
C ASN A 75 19.24 7.93 -6.93
N MET A 76 18.09 7.41 -6.58
CA MET A 76 16.82 8.02 -6.95
C MET A 76 16.31 8.78 -5.74
N THR A 77 15.75 9.93 -5.97
CA THR A 77 15.27 10.91 -5.00
C THR A 77 14.75 10.32 -3.67
N PRO A 78 14.91 11.00 -2.52
CA PRO A 78 14.76 10.42 -1.19
C PRO A 78 13.41 9.78 -0.82
N ASN A 79 12.46 9.74 -1.72
CA ASN A 79 11.08 9.28 -1.44
C ASN A 79 10.70 7.99 -2.19
N ASN A 80 11.61 7.07 -2.46
CA ASN A 80 11.41 6.05 -3.49
C ASN A 80 11.21 4.60 -3.02
N ASN A 81 11.00 4.33 -1.74
CA ASN A 81 10.79 2.96 -1.24
C ASN A 81 9.60 2.90 -0.30
N ASN A 82 8.43 3.21 -0.84
CA ASN A 82 7.24 3.43 -0.05
C ASN A 82 6.32 2.21 -0.10
N GLY A 83 5.65 1.95 1.03
CA GLY A 83 4.60 0.98 1.15
C GLY A 83 4.97 -0.45 0.72
N ALA A 84 5.46 -1.27 1.65
CA ALA A 84 5.88 -2.61 1.26
C ALA A 84 4.74 -3.48 0.75
N ALA A 85 3.60 -3.46 1.42
CA ALA A 85 2.45 -4.23 0.97
C ALA A 85 1.65 -3.47 -0.08
N ILE A 86 1.24 -2.23 0.22
CA ILE A 86 0.40 -1.41 -0.67
C ILE A 86 0.95 0.01 -0.77
N VAL A 87 0.98 0.54 -1.98
CA VAL A 87 1.17 1.98 -2.25
C VAL A 87 -0.07 2.53 -2.93
N VAL A 88 -0.56 3.66 -2.42
CA VAL A 88 -1.59 4.49 -3.06
C VAL A 88 -0.97 5.83 -3.40
N THR A 89 -0.85 6.14 -4.68
CA THR A 89 -0.08 7.30 -5.15
C THR A 89 -0.82 8.15 -6.15
N ASP A 90 -0.31 9.36 -6.31
CA ASP A 90 -0.87 10.44 -7.09
C ASP A 90 -0.91 10.19 -8.60
N THR A 91 -2.06 10.52 -9.16
CA THR A 91 -2.25 10.73 -10.61
C THR A 91 -3.09 11.97 -10.88
N GLY A 92 -3.36 12.79 -9.85
CA GLY A 92 -4.25 13.96 -9.94
C GLY A 92 -5.73 13.59 -10.06
N LYS A 93 -6.13 12.41 -9.58
CA LYS A 93 -7.51 11.95 -9.55
C LYS A 93 -8.02 11.70 -8.13
N ASP A 94 -9.25 12.07 -7.90
CA ASP A 94 -9.97 11.67 -6.69
C ASP A 94 -10.25 10.16 -6.76
N ILE A 95 -9.45 9.36 -6.07
CA ILE A 95 -9.65 7.91 -5.96
C ILE A 95 -10.26 7.55 -4.62
N THR A 96 -11.02 6.47 -4.60
CA THR A 96 -11.53 5.86 -3.38
C THR A 96 -10.93 4.48 -3.17
N GLY A 97 -10.61 4.16 -1.93
CA GLY A 97 -10.02 2.88 -1.58
C GLY A 97 -10.61 2.30 -0.29
N ALA A 98 -10.76 0.98 -0.26
CA ALA A 98 -11.14 0.24 0.93
C ALA A 98 -10.21 -0.94 1.18
N ILE A 99 -9.75 -1.05 2.43
CA ILE A 99 -8.95 -2.19 2.91
C ILE A 99 -9.66 -2.75 4.14
N THR A 100 -10.11 -3.99 4.08
CA THR A 100 -10.86 -4.57 5.18
C THR A 100 -10.46 -6.02 5.47
N GLY A 101 -10.56 -6.45 6.73
CA GLY A 101 -10.36 -7.85 7.15
C GLY A 101 -8.98 -8.41 6.82
N SER A 102 -7.98 -7.56 6.57
CA SER A 102 -6.70 -7.98 5.99
C SER A 102 -5.57 -7.98 7.03
N ASN A 103 -4.59 -8.85 6.83
CA ASN A 103 -3.44 -9.00 7.71
C ASN A 103 -2.15 -8.51 7.02
N PHE A 104 -1.45 -7.59 7.66
CA PHE A 104 -0.18 -7.03 7.22
C PHE A 104 0.90 -7.39 8.23
N THR A 105 1.78 -8.32 7.89
CA THR A 105 2.77 -8.84 8.84
C THR A 105 4.18 -8.77 8.28
N ASN A 106 5.13 -8.32 9.11
CA ASN A 106 6.56 -8.34 8.79
C ASN A 106 6.95 -7.60 7.49
N ASN A 107 6.15 -6.65 7.02
CA ASN A 107 6.47 -5.90 5.82
C ASN A 107 7.48 -4.79 6.14
N LYS A 108 8.35 -4.47 5.17
CA LYS A 108 9.42 -3.50 5.36
C LYS A 108 9.56 -2.52 4.20
N ALA A 109 9.59 -1.21 4.52
CA ALA A 109 9.80 -0.14 3.55
C ALA A 109 10.67 0.99 4.12
N GLN A 110 10.89 2.05 3.36
CA GLN A 110 11.48 3.28 3.88
C GLN A 110 10.41 4.14 4.57
N TYR A 111 9.24 4.25 3.97
CA TYR A 111 8.05 4.93 4.49
C TYR A 111 6.84 4.01 4.35
N GLY A 112 5.99 3.97 5.37
CA GLY A 112 4.85 3.07 5.40
C GLY A 112 5.25 1.60 5.31
N GLY A 113 5.75 1.03 6.41
CA GLY A 113 6.27 -0.34 6.42
C GLY A 113 5.31 -1.37 5.80
N ALA A 114 4.00 -1.18 5.95
CA ALA A 114 2.98 -1.93 5.23
C ALA A 114 2.34 -1.09 4.13
N ILE A 115 1.79 0.10 4.46
CA ILE A 115 1.00 0.91 3.53
C ILE A 115 1.55 2.34 3.48
N TYR A 116 1.69 2.87 2.27
CA TYR A 116 1.96 4.28 2.02
C TYR A 116 0.81 4.89 1.22
N ILE A 117 0.31 6.06 1.67
CA ILE A 117 -0.83 6.75 1.06
C ILE A 117 -0.48 8.22 0.87
N CYS A 118 -0.51 8.73 -0.34
CA CYS A 118 -0.36 10.16 -0.62
C CYS A 118 -1.52 10.75 -1.42
N GLU A 119 -2.59 10.01 -1.65
CA GLU A 119 -3.76 10.44 -2.41
C GLU A 119 -5.02 9.67 -2.00
N GLY A 120 -6.18 10.28 -2.24
CA GLY A 120 -7.47 9.63 -2.22
C GLY A 120 -8.21 9.66 -0.89
N ASN A 121 -9.38 9.07 -0.91
CA ASN A 121 -10.24 8.86 0.26
C ASN A 121 -10.21 7.36 0.60
N ILE A 122 -9.45 7.00 1.63
CA ILE A 122 -9.10 5.60 1.92
C ILE A 122 -9.68 5.20 3.29
N ALA A 123 -10.48 4.12 3.29
CA ALA A 123 -11.01 3.49 4.49
C ALA A 123 -10.24 2.19 4.80
N ILE A 124 -9.76 2.05 6.03
CA ILE A 124 -9.08 0.85 6.52
C ILE A 124 -9.85 0.35 7.73
N SER A 125 -10.31 -0.89 7.70
CA SER A 125 -11.07 -1.44 8.83
C SER A 125 -10.76 -2.92 9.11
N ASP A 126 -11.04 -3.32 10.35
CA ASP A 126 -11.03 -4.72 10.78
C ASP A 126 -9.73 -5.46 10.43
N SER A 127 -8.61 -4.76 10.41
CA SER A 127 -7.33 -5.25 9.89
C SER A 127 -6.25 -5.35 10.97
N LEU A 128 -5.31 -6.25 10.78
CA LEU A 128 -4.16 -6.45 11.67
C LEU A 128 -2.88 -5.93 11.00
N PHE A 129 -2.13 -5.11 11.73
CA PHE A 129 -0.80 -4.65 11.37
C PHE A 129 0.19 -5.09 12.45
N GLU A 130 1.05 -6.06 12.14
CA GLU A 130 1.96 -6.63 13.14
C GLU A 130 3.38 -6.74 12.62
N ASN A 131 4.34 -6.25 13.44
CA ASN A 131 5.77 -6.32 13.15
C ASN A 131 6.19 -5.68 11.81
N ASN A 132 5.43 -4.70 11.31
CA ASN A 132 5.84 -3.96 10.13
C ASN A 132 6.87 -2.89 10.51
N SER A 133 7.77 -2.58 9.60
CA SER A 133 8.84 -1.62 9.89
C SER A 133 9.10 -0.67 8.73
N ALA A 134 9.31 0.59 9.09
CA ALA A 134 9.82 1.60 8.18
C ALA A 134 11.19 2.11 8.65
N ASP A 135 12.06 2.46 7.71
CA ASP A 135 13.38 3.02 8.07
C ASP A 135 13.28 4.49 8.52
N VAL A 136 12.22 5.20 8.12
CA VAL A 136 12.00 6.62 8.44
C VAL A 136 10.72 6.83 9.25
N GLU A 137 9.54 6.63 8.66
CA GLU A 137 8.24 6.97 9.26
C GLU A 137 7.14 5.98 8.88
N GLY A 138 6.10 5.90 9.74
CA GLY A 138 4.94 5.04 9.52
C GLY A 138 5.28 3.55 9.51
N GLY A 139 5.66 2.97 10.64
CA GLY A 139 6.03 1.57 10.72
C GLY A 139 5.00 0.61 10.12
N ALA A 140 3.71 0.91 10.28
CA ALA A 140 2.65 0.24 9.55
C ALA A 140 2.13 1.11 8.40
N ILE A 141 1.63 2.32 8.71
CA ILE A 141 0.98 3.20 7.74
C ILE A 141 1.68 4.57 7.75
N ASP A 142 2.02 5.07 6.59
CA ASP A 142 2.44 6.44 6.38
C ASP A 142 1.46 7.18 5.47
N ILE A 143 0.98 8.34 5.95
CA ILE A 143 0.05 9.21 5.27
C ILE A 143 0.80 10.51 4.93
N ASP A 144 1.16 10.68 3.69
CA ASP A 144 1.91 11.84 3.20
C ASP A 144 0.92 12.90 2.67
N SER A 145 0.62 13.89 3.51
CA SER A 145 -0.29 14.98 3.18
C SER A 145 0.36 16.10 2.35
N ALA A 146 1.66 16.04 2.15
CA ALA A 146 2.40 17.10 1.44
C ALA A 146 2.07 17.15 -0.06
N ILE A 147 1.53 16.08 -0.63
CA ILE A 147 1.25 15.98 -2.07
C ILE A 147 -0.21 16.34 -2.37
N ASN A 148 -1.17 15.54 -1.95
CA ASN A 148 -2.60 15.70 -2.30
C ASN A 148 -3.57 15.59 -1.13
N ASN A 149 -3.09 15.75 0.08
CA ASN A 149 -3.91 15.81 1.29
C ASN A 149 -4.95 14.66 1.38
N PRO A 150 -4.52 13.41 1.42
CA PRO A 150 -5.41 12.25 1.46
C PRO A 150 -6.31 12.25 2.71
N ILE A 151 -7.52 11.71 2.57
CA ILE A 151 -8.43 11.49 3.70
C ILE A 151 -8.35 10.01 4.06
N VAL A 152 -7.82 9.70 5.24
CA VAL A 152 -7.68 8.31 5.69
C VAL A 152 -8.44 8.08 6.98
N THR A 153 -9.32 7.08 6.98
CA THR A 153 -10.01 6.61 8.19
C THR A 153 -9.51 5.22 8.55
N VAL A 154 -9.26 5.00 9.84
CA VAL A 154 -8.82 3.69 10.35
C VAL A 154 -9.73 3.30 11.51
N GLU A 155 -10.47 2.19 11.37
CA GLU A 155 -11.43 1.71 12.34
C GLU A 155 -11.22 0.24 12.70
N ASN A 156 -11.53 -0.15 13.93
CA ASN A 156 -11.52 -1.54 14.44
C ASN A 156 -10.25 -2.33 14.12
N SER A 157 -9.14 -1.65 13.84
CA SER A 157 -7.89 -2.27 13.40
C SER A 157 -6.88 -2.35 14.55
N LYS A 158 -6.02 -3.36 14.51
CA LYS A 158 -5.04 -3.64 15.56
C LYS A 158 -3.62 -3.40 15.05
N PHE A 159 -2.83 -2.67 15.85
CA PHE A 159 -1.43 -2.35 15.57
C PHE A 159 -0.54 -2.93 16.68
N VAL A 160 0.39 -3.83 16.32
CA VAL A 160 1.28 -4.53 17.25
C VAL A 160 2.72 -4.44 16.76
N ASN A 161 3.63 -3.95 17.61
CA ASN A 161 5.07 -3.94 17.35
C ASN A 161 5.50 -3.32 16.00
N ASN A 162 4.75 -2.34 15.47
CA ASN A 162 5.18 -1.63 14.28
C ASN A 162 6.16 -0.51 14.66
N THR A 163 7.21 -0.32 13.86
CA THR A 163 8.30 0.64 14.17
C THR A 163 8.65 1.51 12.96
N PRO A 164 8.96 2.83 13.14
CA PRO A 164 9.15 3.55 14.43
C PRO A 164 7.81 3.82 15.16
N GLN A 165 6.84 4.44 14.56
CA GLN A 165 5.47 4.59 15.07
C GLN A 165 4.50 3.79 14.18
N ALA A 166 3.36 3.34 14.73
CA ALA A 166 2.43 2.54 13.95
C ALA A 166 1.85 3.33 12.76
N ILE A 167 1.38 4.55 13.01
CA ILE A 167 0.84 5.44 11.98
C ILE A 167 1.57 6.77 12.05
N HIS A 168 2.00 7.28 10.91
CA HIS A 168 2.49 8.63 10.71
C HIS A 168 1.54 9.39 9.79
N ASN A 169 1.31 10.67 10.07
CA ASN A 169 0.52 11.60 9.26
C ASN A 169 1.23 12.96 9.26
N SER A 170 1.79 13.33 8.12
CA SER A 170 2.59 14.55 7.95
C SER A 170 1.75 15.76 7.55
#